data_c7d72ec3dc6528b72d1248b869786bc4
#
_entry.id   c7d72ec3dc6528b72d1248b869786bc4
#
_cell.length_a   1.000
_cell.length_b   1.000
_cell.length_c   1.000
_cell.angle_alpha   90.00
_cell.angle_beta   90.00
_cell.angle_gamma   90.00
#
_symmetry.space_group_name_H-M   'P 1'
#
loop_
_entity.id
_entity.type
_entity.pdbx_description
1 polymer ?
#
loop_
_entity_poly.entity_id
_entity_poly.type
_entity_poly.pdbx_seq_one_letter_code
_entity_poly.pdbx_strand_id
1 'polypeptide(L)'
;MPLFDRTLLGPGPSNPYPEATEALAAPLLGHLDPEFLRILDETCERLRAVWGTENRRTLPLSGTGSIGMEAAFANTVRPGSVVVVAVNGLFGERMCDVAGRYGAEVVRVDHEWGTPVDVEAVLAAHPNPVLVAAVHAETSTGVVSDIAALAAAVHDRDADTLVLADCVTSLAGIDVQIDRWGVDLAYSGTQKCLGVAPGLSPFTMSELAWDRRVVNPPTWYLDLGMIGDYVGGNSSGGRTYHHTAPVAMVASLHAALGRILDEGL
;
A
#
# COMPACT_ATOMS: atom_id res chain seq x y z
N MET A 1 -16.93 19.51 23.83
CA MET A 1 -18.07 19.45 22.92
C MET A 1 -18.35 18.01 22.64
N PRO A 2 -19.52 17.43 22.88
CA PRO A 2 -19.79 16.05 22.56
C PRO A 2 -19.71 15.85 21.03
N LEU A 3 -18.97 14.82 20.60
CA LEU A 3 -18.96 14.40 19.21
C LEU A 3 -20.27 13.67 18.89
N PHE A 4 -20.82 13.93 17.71
CA PHE A 4 -22.01 13.22 17.26
C PHE A 4 -21.63 11.81 16.83
N ASP A 5 -22.37 10.83 17.31
CA ASP A 5 -22.28 9.46 16.77
C ASP A 5 -22.94 9.42 15.38
N ARG A 6 -22.19 8.93 14.39
CA ARG A 6 -22.67 8.85 13.00
C ARG A 6 -22.23 7.55 12.36
N THR A 7 -23.15 6.90 11.68
CA THR A 7 -22.82 5.80 10.77
C THR A 7 -22.27 6.37 9.46
N LEU A 8 -21.04 5.99 9.13
CA LEU A 8 -20.38 6.40 7.90
C LEU A 8 -20.71 5.41 6.78
N LEU A 9 -21.46 5.86 5.78
CA LEU A 9 -21.95 5.03 4.66
C LEU A 9 -21.27 5.37 3.32
N GLY A 10 -20.27 6.24 3.35
CA GLY A 10 -19.48 6.59 2.16
C GLY A 10 -18.34 5.59 1.90
N PRO A 11 -17.59 5.77 0.79
CA PRO A 11 -16.47 4.89 0.43
C PRO A 11 -15.22 5.06 1.30
N GLY A 12 -15.35 5.68 2.45
CA GLY A 12 -14.33 5.94 3.46
C GLY A 12 -14.17 7.43 3.78
N PRO A 13 -13.78 7.75 5.04
CA PRO A 13 -13.45 6.78 6.08
C PRO A 13 -14.64 5.94 6.52
N SER A 14 -14.36 4.71 7.00
CA SER A 14 -15.34 3.82 7.64
C SER A 14 -15.40 4.07 9.16
N ASN A 15 -16.47 3.61 9.82
CA ASN A 15 -16.45 3.52 11.28
C ASN A 15 -15.40 2.50 11.72
N PRO A 16 -14.52 2.84 12.69
CA PRO A 16 -13.52 1.90 13.16
C PRO A 16 -14.13 0.78 14.00
N TYR A 17 -13.44 -0.36 14.06
CA TYR A 17 -13.76 -1.42 15.01
C TYR A 17 -13.67 -0.90 16.45
N PRO A 18 -14.53 -1.38 17.38
CA PRO A 18 -14.43 -1.01 18.80
C PRO A 18 -13.05 -1.27 19.38
N GLU A 19 -12.45 -2.42 19.11
CA GLU A 19 -11.12 -2.82 19.56
C GLU A 19 -10.02 -1.87 19.05
N ALA A 20 -10.16 -1.37 17.82
CA ALA A 20 -9.25 -0.38 17.25
C ALA A 20 -9.37 0.98 17.97
N THR A 21 -10.60 1.36 18.35
CA THR A 21 -10.84 2.61 19.08
C THR A 21 -10.31 2.52 20.51
N GLU A 22 -10.49 1.39 21.18
CA GLU A 22 -9.96 1.13 22.53
C GLU A 22 -8.43 1.17 22.52
N ALA A 23 -7.79 0.50 21.58
CA ALA A 23 -6.34 0.50 21.44
C ALA A 23 -5.78 1.89 21.13
N LEU A 24 -6.50 2.72 20.37
CA LEU A 24 -6.10 4.10 20.08
C LEU A 24 -6.10 4.98 21.34
N ALA A 25 -6.97 4.67 22.31
CA ALA A 25 -7.11 5.40 23.57
C ALA A 25 -6.24 4.83 24.69
N ALA A 26 -5.50 3.74 24.46
CA ALA A 26 -4.62 3.13 25.45
C ALA A 26 -3.44 4.03 25.84
N PRO A 27 -2.82 3.81 27.02
CA PRO A 27 -1.60 4.54 27.40
C PRO A 27 -0.51 4.43 26.34
N LEU A 28 0.15 5.55 26.05
CA LEU A 28 1.18 5.63 25.01
C LEU A 28 2.48 4.95 25.48
N LEU A 29 3.01 4.06 24.65
CA LEU A 29 4.36 3.51 24.80
C LEU A 29 5.40 4.38 24.08
N GLY A 30 6.67 4.23 24.43
CA GLY A 30 7.77 4.81 23.66
C GLY A 30 7.94 4.07 22.33
N HIS A 31 8.31 4.79 21.26
CA HIS A 31 8.51 4.20 19.92
C HIS A 31 9.72 3.24 19.79
N LEU A 32 10.56 3.17 20.83
CA LEU A 32 11.66 2.20 20.97
C LEU A 32 11.45 1.26 22.15
N ASP A 33 10.28 1.33 22.82
CA ASP A 33 9.93 0.41 23.88
C ASP A 33 9.86 -1.02 23.33
N PRO A 34 10.46 -2.02 24.00
CA PRO A 34 10.42 -3.41 23.54
C PRO A 34 9.00 -3.94 23.30
N GLU A 35 8.03 -3.52 24.11
CA GLU A 35 6.64 -3.93 23.96
C GLU A 35 6.02 -3.31 22.70
N PHE A 36 6.30 -2.04 22.40
CA PHE A 36 5.86 -1.43 21.16
C PHE A 36 6.50 -2.11 19.94
N LEU A 37 7.79 -2.43 20.00
CA LEU A 37 8.48 -3.11 18.90
C LEU A 37 7.89 -4.50 18.65
N ARG A 38 7.49 -5.22 19.70
CA ARG A 38 6.76 -6.49 19.56
C ARG A 38 5.40 -6.29 18.86
N ILE A 39 4.63 -5.28 19.26
CA ILE A 39 3.35 -4.94 18.60
C ILE A 39 3.57 -4.58 17.13
N LEU A 40 4.61 -3.83 16.81
CA LEU A 40 4.95 -3.46 15.43
C LEU A 40 5.30 -4.69 14.58
N ASP A 41 6.09 -5.63 15.12
CA ASP A 41 6.45 -6.88 14.42
C ASP A 41 5.22 -7.73 14.16
N GLU A 42 4.38 -7.94 15.18
CA GLU A 42 3.12 -8.67 15.03
C GLU A 42 2.16 -7.98 14.06
N THR A 43 2.16 -6.64 14.01
CA THR A 43 1.38 -5.88 13.03
C THR A 43 1.86 -6.19 11.60
N CYS A 44 3.18 -6.23 11.37
CA CYS A 44 3.73 -6.60 10.07
C CYS A 44 3.38 -8.04 9.68
N GLU A 45 3.41 -8.98 10.63
CA GLU A 45 3.00 -10.37 10.39
C GLU A 45 1.52 -10.50 10.05
N ARG A 46 0.64 -9.83 10.79
CA ARG A 46 -0.80 -9.79 10.51
C ARG A 46 -1.09 -9.12 9.15
N LEU A 47 -0.34 -8.08 8.80
CA LEU A 47 -0.46 -7.46 7.48
C LEU A 47 -0.06 -8.43 6.37
N ARG A 48 1.01 -9.23 6.52
CA ARG A 48 1.34 -10.27 5.54
C ARG A 48 0.19 -11.25 5.33
N ALA A 49 -0.43 -11.70 6.42
CA ALA A 49 -1.58 -12.60 6.33
C ALA A 49 -2.76 -11.95 5.58
N VAL A 50 -3.07 -10.68 5.87
CA VAL A 50 -4.18 -9.95 5.22
C VAL A 50 -3.88 -9.62 3.76
N TRP A 51 -2.62 -9.40 3.39
CA TRP A 51 -2.17 -9.20 2.00
C TRP A 51 -2.05 -10.51 1.20
N GLY A 52 -2.09 -11.70 1.85
CA GLY A 52 -1.77 -12.96 1.19
C GLY A 52 -0.34 -12.96 0.63
N THR A 53 0.66 -12.62 1.46
CA THR A 53 2.04 -12.47 1.02
C THR A 53 3.07 -12.91 2.07
N GLU A 54 4.20 -13.42 1.61
CA GLU A 54 5.41 -13.67 2.40
C GLU A 54 6.44 -12.54 2.28
N ASN A 55 6.11 -11.44 1.60
CA ASN A 55 7.02 -10.31 1.38
C ASN A 55 7.55 -9.76 2.71
N ARG A 56 8.86 -9.78 2.88
CA ARG A 56 9.52 -9.29 4.10
C ARG A 56 9.28 -7.81 4.34
N ARG A 57 9.11 -7.00 3.27
CA ARG A 57 8.84 -5.56 3.34
C ARG A 57 7.34 -5.29 3.31
N THR A 58 6.65 -5.88 4.29
CA THR A 58 5.24 -5.62 4.56
C THR A 58 5.14 -4.90 5.89
N LEU A 59 4.68 -3.63 5.85
CA LEU A 59 4.76 -2.73 6.99
C LEU A 59 3.71 -1.60 6.92
N PRO A 60 3.36 -0.99 8.06
CA PRO A 60 2.49 0.19 8.11
C PRO A 60 3.30 1.49 7.95
N LEU A 61 3.20 2.16 6.82
CA LEU A 61 3.79 3.49 6.62
C LEU A 61 3.04 4.55 7.41
N SER A 62 3.77 5.52 7.97
CA SER A 62 3.21 6.64 8.73
C SER A 62 2.56 7.66 7.80
N GLY A 63 1.22 7.68 7.75
CA GLY A 63 0.41 8.55 6.90
C GLY A 63 -0.76 7.81 6.28
N THR A 64 -1.59 8.50 5.52
CA THR A 64 -2.75 7.88 4.86
C THR A 64 -2.37 7.13 3.58
N GLY A 65 -3.31 6.45 2.92
CA GLY A 65 -3.06 5.68 1.70
C GLY A 65 -2.25 6.39 0.62
N SER A 66 -2.37 7.73 0.51
CA SER A 66 -1.56 8.52 -0.43
C SER A 66 -0.05 8.44 -0.15
N ILE A 67 0.36 8.24 1.10
CA ILE A 67 1.77 8.01 1.45
C ILE A 67 2.29 6.69 0.85
N GLY A 68 1.45 5.65 0.83
CA GLY A 68 1.79 4.38 0.17
C GLY A 68 2.00 4.56 -1.34
N MET A 69 1.11 5.32 -1.98
CA MET A 69 1.26 5.68 -3.40
C MET A 69 2.58 6.42 -3.64
N GLU A 70 2.86 7.46 -2.87
CA GLU A 70 4.11 8.23 -2.99
C GLU A 70 5.34 7.37 -2.70
N ALA A 71 5.31 6.52 -1.66
CA ALA A 71 6.42 5.64 -1.34
C ALA A 71 6.71 4.65 -2.47
N ALA A 72 5.67 4.09 -3.12
CA ALA A 72 5.85 3.21 -4.27
C ALA A 72 6.62 3.90 -5.39
N PHE A 73 6.15 5.07 -5.85
CA PHE A 73 6.81 5.79 -6.94
C PHE A 73 8.18 6.35 -6.54
N ALA A 74 8.32 6.90 -5.35
CA ALA A 74 9.60 7.44 -4.87
C ALA A 74 10.72 6.40 -4.86
N ASN A 75 10.40 5.14 -4.57
CA ASN A 75 11.38 4.07 -4.45
C ASN A 75 11.53 3.21 -5.72
N THR A 76 10.76 3.44 -6.77
CA THR A 76 10.85 2.66 -8.02
C THR A 76 11.12 3.50 -9.25
N VAL A 77 10.77 4.78 -9.23
CA VAL A 77 10.92 5.69 -10.38
C VAL A 77 12.23 6.45 -10.31
N ARG A 78 12.97 6.42 -11.44
CA ARG A 78 14.10 7.33 -11.71
C ARG A 78 13.66 8.35 -12.76
N PRO A 79 14.23 9.56 -12.78
CA PRO A 79 13.97 10.50 -13.86
C PRO A 79 14.16 9.87 -15.23
N GLY A 80 13.14 9.98 -16.10
CA GLY A 80 13.09 9.35 -17.42
C GLY A 80 12.66 7.89 -17.44
N SER A 81 12.34 7.28 -16.29
CA SER A 81 11.71 5.95 -16.28
C SER A 81 10.33 5.99 -16.90
N VAL A 82 10.02 5.06 -17.80
CA VAL A 82 8.68 4.93 -18.36
C VAL A 82 7.78 4.16 -17.39
N VAL A 83 6.66 4.78 -17.02
CA VAL A 83 5.63 4.19 -16.15
C VAL A 83 4.30 4.18 -16.90
N VAL A 84 3.71 2.99 -17.06
CA VAL A 84 2.37 2.84 -17.63
C VAL A 84 1.35 2.87 -16.50
N VAL A 85 0.34 3.72 -16.60
CA VAL A 85 -0.74 3.83 -15.60
C VAL A 85 -2.08 3.59 -16.27
N ALA A 86 -2.80 2.58 -15.82
CA ALA A 86 -4.19 2.36 -16.18
C ALA A 86 -5.10 3.34 -15.43
N VAL A 87 -5.88 4.12 -16.18
CA VAL A 87 -6.72 5.19 -15.61
C VAL A 87 -8.18 4.92 -15.94
N ASN A 88 -8.94 4.49 -14.94
CA ASN A 88 -10.38 4.28 -15.00
C ASN A 88 -11.15 5.04 -13.91
N GLY A 89 -10.48 6.04 -13.31
CA GLY A 89 -11.03 6.93 -12.29
C GLY A 89 -9.99 7.86 -11.68
N LEU A 90 -10.41 8.54 -10.61
CA LEU A 90 -9.63 9.61 -9.96
C LEU A 90 -8.28 9.14 -9.40
N PHE A 91 -8.21 7.89 -8.88
CA PHE A 91 -6.98 7.42 -8.24
C PHE A 91 -5.94 6.98 -9.28
N GLY A 92 -6.36 6.49 -10.44
CA GLY A 92 -5.46 6.33 -11.60
C GLY A 92 -4.90 7.68 -12.09
N GLU A 93 -5.72 8.73 -12.16
CA GLU A 93 -5.23 10.09 -12.49
C GLU A 93 -4.20 10.60 -11.47
N ARG A 94 -4.44 10.35 -10.18
CA ARG A 94 -3.50 10.73 -9.12
C ARG A 94 -2.17 9.98 -9.22
N MET A 95 -2.19 8.70 -9.57
CA MET A 95 -0.96 7.94 -9.86
C MET A 95 -0.13 8.61 -10.96
N CYS A 96 -0.77 9.07 -12.05
CA CYS A 96 -0.09 9.80 -13.12
C CYS A 96 0.59 11.07 -12.61
N ASP A 97 -0.11 11.89 -11.82
CA ASP A 97 0.46 13.11 -11.24
C ASP A 97 1.65 12.80 -10.31
N VAL A 98 1.48 11.82 -9.41
CA VAL A 98 2.54 11.44 -8.45
C VAL A 98 3.75 10.87 -9.19
N ALA A 99 3.58 9.93 -10.13
CA ALA A 99 4.67 9.37 -10.91
C ALA A 99 5.44 10.46 -11.67
N GLY A 100 4.72 11.40 -12.29
CA GLY A 100 5.31 12.53 -13.00
C GLY A 100 6.14 13.45 -12.09
N ARG A 101 5.73 13.66 -10.83
CA ARG A 101 6.50 14.45 -9.85
C ARG A 101 7.82 13.81 -9.47
N TYR A 102 7.91 12.48 -9.51
CA TYR A 102 9.16 11.74 -9.34
C TYR A 102 9.98 11.61 -10.63
N GLY A 103 9.56 12.28 -11.71
CA GLY A 103 10.30 12.37 -12.96
C GLY A 103 10.04 11.23 -13.94
N ALA A 104 8.96 10.47 -13.76
CA ALA A 104 8.56 9.45 -14.73
C ALA A 104 8.13 10.07 -16.06
N GLU A 105 8.43 9.38 -17.17
CA GLU A 105 7.72 9.49 -18.42
C GLU A 105 6.43 8.66 -18.30
N VAL A 106 5.30 9.33 -18.05
CA VAL A 106 4.03 8.66 -17.76
C VAL A 106 3.30 8.34 -19.05
N VAL A 107 3.11 7.06 -19.34
CA VAL A 107 2.23 6.56 -20.40
C VAL A 107 0.88 6.25 -19.79
N ARG A 108 -0.06 7.13 -20.03
CA ARG A 108 -1.42 7.05 -19.52
C ARG A 108 -2.30 6.20 -20.44
N VAL A 109 -3.00 5.21 -19.89
CA VAL A 109 -3.97 4.36 -20.59
C VAL A 109 -5.36 4.65 -20.06
N ASP A 110 -6.09 5.53 -20.75
CA ASP A 110 -7.41 5.95 -20.33
C ASP A 110 -8.48 4.91 -20.69
N HIS A 111 -9.34 4.62 -19.73
CA HIS A 111 -10.52 3.77 -19.85
C HIS A 111 -11.77 4.60 -19.55
N GLU A 112 -12.91 4.18 -20.07
CA GLU A 112 -14.19 4.78 -19.68
C GLU A 112 -14.39 4.61 -18.17
N TRP A 113 -14.72 5.70 -17.46
CA TRP A 113 -15.00 5.65 -16.04
C TRP A 113 -16.22 4.76 -15.74
N GLY A 114 -16.06 3.82 -14.84
CA GLY A 114 -17.08 2.82 -14.54
C GLY A 114 -16.86 1.49 -15.28
N THR A 115 -15.76 1.36 -16.04
CA THR A 115 -15.33 0.09 -16.64
C THR A 115 -14.04 -0.43 -16.01
N PRO A 116 -13.82 -1.75 -15.96
CA PRO A 116 -12.56 -2.32 -15.50
C PRO A 116 -11.41 -2.01 -16.47
N VAL A 117 -10.19 -2.17 -16.00
CA VAL A 117 -8.96 -2.03 -16.80
C VAL A 117 -8.94 -3.10 -17.90
N ASP A 118 -8.65 -2.67 -19.12
CA ASP A 118 -8.37 -3.53 -20.29
C ASP A 118 -6.88 -3.88 -20.31
N VAL A 119 -6.57 -5.15 -20.02
CA VAL A 119 -5.20 -5.66 -19.94
C VAL A 119 -4.45 -5.51 -21.27
N GLU A 120 -5.12 -5.80 -22.39
CA GLU A 120 -4.51 -5.72 -23.73
C GLU A 120 -4.15 -4.27 -24.08
N ALA A 121 -5.03 -3.32 -23.75
CA ALA A 121 -4.75 -1.91 -23.95
C ALA A 121 -3.54 -1.44 -23.14
N VAL A 122 -3.41 -1.89 -21.88
CA VAL A 122 -2.26 -1.56 -21.02
C VAL A 122 -0.97 -2.15 -21.59
N LEU A 123 -0.99 -3.41 -22.00
CA LEU A 123 0.18 -4.05 -22.62
C LEU A 123 0.59 -3.37 -23.93
N ALA A 124 -0.35 -2.95 -24.76
CA ALA A 124 -0.06 -2.29 -26.04
C ALA A 124 0.53 -0.88 -25.89
N ALA A 125 0.37 -0.24 -24.73
CA ALA A 125 0.72 1.15 -24.51
C ALA A 125 2.24 1.43 -24.57
N HIS A 126 3.07 0.51 -24.06
CA HIS A 126 4.53 0.64 -24.14
C HIS A 126 5.21 -0.74 -24.08
N PRO A 127 6.25 -1.00 -24.88
CA PRO A 127 6.89 -2.31 -24.96
C PRO A 127 7.67 -2.69 -23.69
N ASN A 128 8.34 -1.74 -23.04
CA ASN A 128 9.26 -2.00 -21.91
C ASN A 128 9.14 -0.93 -20.81
N PRO A 129 8.02 -0.82 -20.09
CA PRO A 129 7.93 0.07 -18.94
C PRO A 129 8.71 -0.50 -17.76
N VAL A 130 9.20 0.36 -16.85
CA VAL A 130 9.80 -0.11 -15.59
C VAL A 130 8.72 -0.51 -14.58
N LEU A 131 7.51 0.06 -14.73
CA LEU A 131 6.40 -0.14 -13.81
C LEU A 131 5.08 -0.02 -14.56
N VAL A 132 4.16 -0.94 -14.28
CA VAL A 132 2.74 -0.85 -14.64
C VAL A 132 1.94 -0.65 -13.36
N ALA A 133 1.09 0.38 -13.31
CA ALA A 133 0.30 0.72 -12.14
C ALA A 133 -1.20 0.72 -12.45
N ALA A 134 -2.00 0.15 -11.56
CA ALA A 134 -3.46 0.13 -11.67
C ALA A 134 -4.14 0.18 -10.30
N VAL A 135 -5.40 0.63 -10.28
CA VAL A 135 -6.26 0.60 -9.10
C VAL A 135 -7.06 -0.70 -9.10
N HIS A 136 -6.99 -1.48 -8.02
CA HIS A 136 -7.75 -2.72 -7.89
C HIS A 136 -9.25 -2.45 -7.75
N ALA A 137 -9.63 -1.61 -6.77
CA ALA A 137 -11.02 -1.15 -6.61
C ALA A 137 -11.05 0.38 -6.68
N GLU A 138 -11.45 0.92 -7.82
CA GLU A 138 -11.47 2.37 -8.05
C GLU A 138 -12.63 3.02 -7.27
N THR A 139 -12.29 3.71 -6.21
CA THR A 139 -13.25 4.31 -5.27
C THR A 139 -14.21 5.29 -5.94
N SER A 140 -13.72 6.09 -6.89
CA SER A 140 -14.49 7.16 -7.54
C SER A 140 -15.56 6.65 -8.49
N THR A 141 -15.42 5.41 -8.97
CA THR A 141 -16.33 4.81 -9.96
C THR A 141 -17.00 3.51 -9.48
N GLY A 142 -16.51 2.91 -8.38
CA GLY A 142 -17.04 1.67 -7.81
C GLY A 142 -16.69 0.41 -8.61
N VAL A 143 -15.65 0.46 -9.44
CA VAL A 143 -15.24 -0.64 -10.32
C VAL A 143 -14.07 -1.42 -9.75
N VAL A 144 -14.13 -2.75 -9.86
CA VAL A 144 -13.02 -3.67 -9.58
C VAL A 144 -12.38 -4.09 -10.88
N SER A 145 -11.04 -4.03 -10.95
CA SER A 145 -10.22 -4.47 -12.08
C SER A 145 -9.50 -5.78 -11.75
N ASP A 146 -9.29 -6.64 -12.73
CA ASP A 146 -8.58 -7.91 -12.55
C ASP A 146 -7.06 -7.67 -12.53
N ILE A 147 -6.53 -7.37 -11.34
CA ILE A 147 -5.10 -7.14 -11.14
C ILE A 147 -4.30 -8.43 -11.30
N ALA A 148 -4.87 -9.60 -11.00
CA ALA A 148 -4.20 -10.87 -11.19
C ALA A 148 -3.93 -11.12 -12.69
N ALA A 149 -4.93 -10.91 -13.54
CA ALA A 149 -4.76 -11.04 -15.00
C ALA A 149 -3.76 -10.01 -15.54
N LEU A 150 -3.82 -8.76 -15.05
CA LEU A 150 -2.87 -7.73 -15.45
C LEU A 150 -1.43 -8.09 -15.09
N ALA A 151 -1.18 -8.51 -13.85
CA ALA A 151 0.15 -8.85 -13.37
C ALA A 151 0.72 -10.06 -14.12
N ALA A 152 -0.08 -11.12 -14.30
CA ALA A 152 0.32 -12.28 -15.08
C ALA A 152 0.72 -11.90 -16.52
N ALA A 153 -0.09 -11.08 -17.20
CA ALA A 153 0.18 -10.67 -18.58
C ALA A 153 1.41 -9.75 -18.70
N VAL A 154 1.66 -8.90 -17.70
CA VAL A 154 2.87 -8.06 -17.64
C VAL A 154 4.11 -8.93 -17.48
N HIS A 155 4.11 -9.86 -16.53
CA HIS A 155 5.27 -10.72 -16.26
C HIS A 155 5.51 -11.78 -17.34
N ASP A 156 4.47 -12.27 -18.00
CA ASP A 156 4.61 -13.14 -19.19
C ASP A 156 5.33 -12.44 -20.34
N ARG A 157 5.13 -11.13 -20.47
CA ARG A 157 5.81 -10.32 -21.49
C ARG A 157 7.23 -9.93 -21.08
N ASP A 158 7.40 -9.48 -19.84
CA ASP A 158 8.67 -9.07 -19.27
C ASP A 158 8.65 -9.25 -17.74
N ALA A 159 9.30 -10.32 -17.27
CA ALA A 159 9.40 -10.66 -15.84
C ALA A 159 10.10 -9.59 -15.00
N ASP A 160 10.72 -8.63 -15.64
CA ASP A 160 11.45 -7.55 -15.01
C ASP A 160 10.62 -6.28 -14.80
N THR A 161 9.49 -6.13 -15.48
CA THR A 161 8.55 -5.02 -15.31
C THR A 161 7.81 -5.17 -13.98
N LEU A 162 7.87 -4.15 -13.13
CA LEU A 162 7.17 -4.17 -11.83
C LEU A 162 5.66 -3.90 -11.99
N VAL A 163 4.86 -4.50 -11.11
CA VAL A 163 3.41 -4.25 -11.05
C VAL A 163 3.04 -3.62 -9.70
N LEU A 164 2.39 -2.45 -9.75
CA LEU A 164 1.87 -1.71 -8.59
C LEU A 164 0.35 -1.77 -8.56
N ALA A 165 -0.22 -2.23 -7.44
CA ALA A 165 -1.66 -2.22 -7.19
C ALA A 165 -2.06 -1.24 -6.08
N ASP A 166 -3.00 -0.34 -6.37
CA ASP A 166 -3.72 0.41 -5.33
C ASP A 166 -4.84 -0.46 -4.77
N CYS A 167 -4.68 -0.90 -3.55
CA CYS A 167 -5.67 -1.70 -2.82
C CYS A 167 -6.31 -0.91 -1.66
N VAL A 168 -6.36 0.43 -1.76
CA VAL A 168 -6.86 1.28 -0.67
C VAL A 168 -8.26 0.90 -0.26
N THR A 169 -9.17 0.65 -1.19
CA THR A 169 -10.57 0.31 -0.90
C THR A 169 -10.89 -1.17 -1.00
N SER A 170 -9.92 -2.02 -1.31
CA SER A 170 -10.14 -3.46 -1.49
C SER A 170 -9.55 -4.32 -0.37
N LEU A 171 -8.40 -3.93 0.20
CA LEU A 171 -7.73 -4.74 1.23
C LEU A 171 -8.64 -5.02 2.42
N ALA A 172 -8.82 -6.28 2.76
CA ALA A 172 -9.75 -6.80 3.78
C ALA A 172 -11.25 -6.58 3.48
N GLY A 173 -11.60 -6.05 2.32
CA GLY A 173 -13.00 -5.89 1.90
C GLY A 173 -13.41 -6.88 0.81
N ILE A 174 -12.46 -7.29 0.00
CA ILE A 174 -12.58 -8.35 -1.00
C ILE A 174 -11.26 -9.13 -1.03
N ASP A 175 -11.24 -10.28 -1.70
CA ASP A 175 -10.04 -11.12 -1.81
C ASP A 175 -8.87 -10.35 -2.44
N VAL A 176 -7.73 -10.33 -1.74
CA VAL A 176 -6.46 -9.75 -2.18
C VAL A 176 -5.35 -10.74 -1.86
N GLN A 177 -4.66 -11.22 -2.88
CA GLN A 177 -3.67 -12.30 -2.81
C GLN A 177 -2.40 -11.88 -3.55
N ILE A 178 -1.58 -11.04 -2.93
CA ILE A 178 -0.43 -10.38 -3.57
C ILE A 178 0.52 -11.38 -4.22
N ASP A 179 0.95 -12.40 -3.49
CA ASP A 179 1.89 -13.39 -4.03
C ASP A 179 1.27 -14.23 -5.15
N ARG A 180 0.01 -14.65 -4.97
CA ARG A 180 -0.72 -15.43 -5.97
C ARG A 180 -0.95 -14.63 -7.27
N TRP A 181 -1.14 -13.33 -7.15
CA TRP A 181 -1.35 -12.44 -8.31
C TRP A 181 -0.03 -12.04 -8.98
N GLY A 182 1.10 -12.18 -8.29
CA GLY A 182 2.38 -11.71 -8.79
C GLY A 182 2.53 -10.19 -8.74
N VAL A 183 1.90 -9.52 -7.78
CA VAL A 183 2.01 -8.07 -7.61
C VAL A 183 3.29 -7.74 -6.84
N ASP A 184 4.08 -6.77 -7.34
CA ASP A 184 5.36 -6.39 -6.75
C ASP A 184 5.25 -5.34 -5.66
N LEU A 185 4.31 -4.41 -5.82
CA LEU A 185 4.04 -3.37 -4.83
C LEU A 185 2.53 -3.22 -4.66
N ALA A 186 2.11 -3.10 -3.42
CA ALA A 186 0.75 -2.71 -3.12
C ALA A 186 0.68 -1.81 -1.88
N TYR A 187 -0.32 -0.94 -1.86
CA TYR A 187 -0.60 -0.09 -0.71
C TYR A 187 -2.10 -0.01 -0.42
N SER A 188 -2.40 0.33 0.83
CA SER A 188 -3.77 0.54 1.29
C SER A 188 -3.86 1.72 2.26
N GLY A 189 -5.01 1.92 2.87
CA GLY A 189 -5.25 2.94 3.88
C GLY A 189 -6.13 2.41 5.01
N THR A 190 -5.74 2.68 6.25
CA THR A 190 -6.42 2.13 7.44
C THR A 190 -7.88 2.55 7.58
N GLN A 191 -8.26 3.72 7.04
CA GLN A 191 -9.62 4.28 7.15
C GLN A 191 -10.66 3.65 6.22
N LYS A 192 -10.31 2.60 5.51
CA LYS A 192 -11.19 1.88 4.57
C LYS A 192 -11.65 0.55 5.21
N CYS A 193 -11.58 -0.55 4.48
CA CYS A 193 -12.09 -1.84 4.97
C CYS A 193 -11.32 -2.42 6.18
N LEU A 194 -10.12 -1.90 6.46
CA LEU A 194 -9.39 -2.25 7.67
C LEU A 194 -10.04 -1.74 8.97
N GLY A 195 -11.02 -0.83 8.89
CA GLY A 195 -11.81 -0.41 10.05
C GLY A 195 -11.00 0.26 11.16
N VAL A 196 -10.05 1.14 10.78
CA VAL A 196 -9.20 1.92 11.70
C VAL A 196 -9.27 3.39 11.33
N ALA A 197 -9.00 4.30 12.27
CA ALA A 197 -8.87 5.71 11.97
C ALA A 197 -7.79 5.97 10.90
N PRO A 198 -7.92 7.04 10.05
CA PRO A 198 -6.89 7.40 9.09
C PRO A 198 -5.58 7.76 9.77
N GLY A 199 -4.44 7.29 9.24
CA GLY A 199 -3.13 7.65 9.78
C GLY A 199 -2.00 6.66 9.47
N LEU A 200 -2.33 5.46 8.94
CA LEU A 200 -1.35 4.52 8.42
C LEU A 200 -1.72 4.08 7.01
N SER A 201 -0.68 3.77 6.24
CA SER A 201 -0.79 3.10 4.95
C SER A 201 -0.11 1.74 5.03
N PRO A 202 -0.88 0.64 5.12
CA PRO A 202 -0.33 -0.69 4.88
C PRO A 202 0.33 -0.76 3.51
N PHE A 203 1.54 -1.28 3.46
CA PHE A 203 2.37 -1.35 2.27
C PHE A 203 3.08 -2.68 2.19
N THR A 204 3.23 -3.23 0.98
CA THR A 204 4.02 -4.42 0.73
C THR A 204 4.87 -4.27 -0.53
N MET A 205 6.04 -4.90 -0.55
CA MET A 205 7.02 -4.82 -1.63
C MET A 205 7.73 -6.16 -1.80
N SER A 206 7.74 -6.70 -3.04
CA SER A 206 8.42 -7.95 -3.41
C SER A 206 9.95 -7.82 -3.34
N GLU A 207 10.66 -8.94 -3.33
CA GLU A 207 12.13 -8.95 -3.42
C GLU A 207 12.58 -8.39 -4.78
N LEU A 208 11.88 -8.66 -5.88
CA LEU A 208 12.16 -8.07 -7.19
C LEU A 208 12.12 -6.55 -7.14
N ALA A 209 11.03 -5.99 -6.60
CA ALA A 209 10.91 -4.54 -6.46
C ALA A 209 11.96 -3.95 -5.51
N TRP A 210 12.31 -4.68 -4.44
CA TRP A 210 13.37 -4.27 -3.52
C TRP A 210 14.75 -4.19 -4.18
N ASP A 211 15.11 -5.17 -4.97
CA ASP A 211 16.41 -5.22 -5.66
C ASP A 211 16.53 -4.13 -6.74
N ARG A 212 15.40 -3.73 -7.32
CA ARG A 212 15.32 -2.67 -8.36
C ARG A 212 15.07 -1.27 -7.82
N ARG A 213 14.88 -1.14 -6.50
CA ARG A 213 14.53 0.14 -5.90
C ARG A 213 15.56 1.24 -6.19
N VAL A 214 15.10 2.46 -6.10
CA VAL A 214 15.94 3.65 -6.07
C VAL A 214 16.64 3.68 -4.70
N VAL A 215 17.96 3.55 -4.72
CA VAL A 215 18.78 3.77 -3.51
C VAL A 215 18.91 5.28 -3.31
N ASN A 216 18.65 5.78 -2.10
CA ASN A 216 18.56 7.20 -1.78
C ASN A 216 17.52 7.94 -2.66
N PRO A 217 16.23 7.64 -2.52
CA PRO A 217 15.17 8.30 -3.28
C PRO A 217 15.14 9.81 -2.96
N PRO A 218 14.50 10.65 -3.82
CA PRO A 218 14.45 12.10 -3.62
C PRO A 218 13.51 12.51 -2.47
N THR A 219 13.37 11.68 -1.48
CA THR A 219 12.60 11.89 -0.25
C THR A 219 13.25 11.12 0.89
N TRP A 220 13.67 11.84 1.93
CA TRP A 220 14.21 11.19 3.13
C TRP A 220 13.14 10.43 3.91
N TYR A 221 11.94 11.02 4.02
CA TYR A 221 10.87 10.46 4.86
C TYR A 221 10.28 9.16 4.31
N LEU A 222 10.27 8.98 2.99
CA LEU A 222 9.73 7.80 2.31
C LEU A 222 10.81 6.86 1.78
N ASP A 223 12.05 6.97 2.25
CA ASP A 223 13.11 6.01 1.92
C ASP A 223 12.80 4.66 2.59
N LEU A 224 12.33 3.70 1.78
CA LEU A 224 11.96 2.36 2.26
C LEU A 224 13.16 1.57 2.77
N GLY A 225 14.38 1.92 2.36
CA GLY A 225 15.61 1.35 2.93
C GLY A 225 15.74 1.73 4.40
N MET A 226 15.67 3.03 4.69
CA MET A 226 15.77 3.55 6.06
C MET A 226 14.57 3.12 6.94
N ILE A 227 13.36 3.13 6.38
CA ILE A 227 12.16 2.67 7.09
C ILE A 227 12.28 1.17 7.40
N GLY A 228 12.75 0.36 6.43
CA GLY A 228 12.95 -1.07 6.61
C GLY A 228 13.94 -1.40 7.72
N ASP A 229 15.03 -0.65 7.83
CA ASP A 229 16.03 -0.79 8.92
C ASP A 229 15.44 -0.45 10.30
N TYR A 230 14.45 0.43 10.36
CA TYR A 230 13.74 0.74 11.60
C TYR A 230 12.67 -0.32 11.93
N VAL A 231 11.84 -0.71 10.96
CA VAL A 231 10.71 -1.61 11.19
C VAL A 231 11.17 -3.07 11.30
N GLY A 232 11.97 -3.56 10.36
CA GLY A 232 12.40 -4.96 10.28
C GLY A 232 13.78 -5.25 10.86
N GLY A 233 14.51 -4.21 11.24
CA GLY A 233 15.91 -4.32 11.67
C GLY A 233 16.90 -4.34 10.49
N ASN A 234 18.13 -3.94 10.78
CA ASN A 234 19.23 -3.86 9.82
C ASN A 234 20.01 -5.19 9.73
N SER A 235 20.95 -5.27 8.78
CA SER A 235 21.79 -6.46 8.55
C SER A 235 22.68 -6.86 9.74
N SER A 236 22.91 -5.96 10.70
CA SER A 236 23.67 -6.24 11.94
C SER A 236 22.77 -6.72 13.10
N GLY A 237 21.48 -6.93 12.87
CA GLY A 237 20.54 -7.47 13.84
C GLY A 237 19.94 -6.43 14.81
N GLY A 238 20.26 -5.14 14.63
CA GLY A 238 19.68 -4.02 15.37
C GLY A 238 18.63 -3.27 14.56
N ARG A 239 17.95 -2.31 15.21
CA ARG A 239 17.06 -1.36 14.53
C ARG A 239 17.71 0.01 14.49
N THR A 240 17.59 0.67 13.35
CA THR A 240 18.07 2.04 13.18
C THR A 240 16.90 3.01 13.23
N TYR A 241 16.90 3.92 14.21
CA TYR A 241 15.85 4.95 14.31
C TYR A 241 15.77 5.76 13.02
N HIS A 242 14.57 5.87 12.47
CA HIS A 242 14.26 6.73 11.33
C HIS A 242 13.35 7.90 11.75
N HIS A 243 12.15 7.61 12.19
CA HIS A 243 11.19 8.63 12.67
C HIS A 243 10.40 8.09 13.84
N THR A 244 9.75 8.96 14.61
CA THR A 244 8.85 8.52 15.67
C THR A 244 7.59 7.92 15.07
N ALA A 245 7.48 6.59 15.12
CA ALA A 245 6.29 5.90 14.65
C ALA A 245 5.04 6.35 15.42
N PRO A 246 3.88 6.43 14.77
CA PRO A 246 2.62 6.78 15.44
C PRO A 246 2.10 5.59 16.27
N VAL A 247 2.67 5.40 17.45
CA VAL A 247 2.50 4.24 18.34
C VAL A 247 1.04 3.86 18.55
N ALA A 248 0.20 4.83 18.91
CA ALA A 248 -1.23 4.59 19.14
C ALA A 248 -1.95 4.10 17.87
N MET A 249 -1.56 4.61 16.69
CA MET A 249 -2.14 4.18 15.42
C MET A 249 -1.71 2.75 15.05
N VAL A 250 -0.46 2.38 15.34
CA VAL A 250 0.04 1.01 15.14
C VAL A 250 -0.70 0.04 16.06
N ALA A 251 -0.86 0.39 17.35
CA ALA A 251 -1.63 -0.43 18.29
C ALA A 251 -3.10 -0.60 17.85
N SER A 252 -3.71 0.46 17.35
CA SER A 252 -5.07 0.43 16.80
C SER A 252 -5.17 -0.49 15.58
N LEU A 253 -4.22 -0.41 14.65
CA LEU A 253 -4.16 -1.29 13.48
C LEU A 253 -3.92 -2.74 13.89
N HIS A 254 -3.02 -3.00 14.84
CA HIS A 254 -2.78 -4.33 15.37
C HIS A 254 -4.06 -4.99 15.91
N ALA A 255 -4.87 -4.26 16.68
CA ALA A 255 -6.13 -4.75 17.21
C ALA A 255 -7.14 -5.07 16.09
N ALA A 256 -7.31 -4.15 15.12
CA ALA A 256 -8.21 -4.36 14.00
C ALA A 256 -7.81 -5.56 13.12
N LEU A 257 -6.52 -5.72 12.83
CA LEU A 257 -6.02 -6.86 12.06
C LEU A 257 -6.29 -8.19 12.78
N GLY A 258 -6.19 -8.23 14.12
CA GLY A 258 -6.61 -9.40 14.90
C GLY A 258 -8.07 -9.73 14.66
N ARG A 259 -8.94 -8.73 14.74
CA ARG A 259 -10.38 -8.90 14.50
C ARG A 259 -10.68 -9.39 13.08
N ILE A 260 -10.03 -8.83 12.06
CA ILE A 260 -10.18 -9.22 10.66
C ILE A 260 -9.77 -10.70 10.45
N LEU A 261 -8.64 -11.11 11.01
CA LEU A 261 -8.15 -12.48 10.88
C LEU A 261 -9.05 -13.49 11.62
N ASP A 262 -9.63 -13.10 12.75
CA ASP A 262 -10.60 -13.92 13.50
C ASP A 262 -11.94 -14.08 12.75
N GLU A 263 -12.37 -13.07 11.99
CA GLU A 263 -13.55 -13.15 11.12
C GLU A 263 -13.33 -14.06 9.90
N GLY A 264 -12.08 -14.14 9.45
CA GLY A 264 -11.67 -14.80 8.20
C GLY A 264 -11.74 -13.85 6.99
N LEU A 265 -10.85 -14.08 6.03
CA LEU A 265 -10.70 -13.31 4.79
C LEU A 265 -11.27 -14.06 3.59
#